data_61db41a099abe8d62c55d55d73670df4
#
_entry.id   61db41a099abe8d62c55d55d73670df4
#
_cell.length_a   1.000
_cell.length_b   1.000
_cell.length_c   1.000
_cell.angle_alpha   90.00
_cell.angle_beta   90.00
_cell.angle_gamma   90.00
#
_symmetry.space_group_name_H-M   'P 1'
#
loop_
_entity.id
_entity.type
_entity.pdbx_description
1 polymer ?
#
loop_
_entity_poly.entity_id
_entity_poly.type
_entity_poly.pdbx_seq_one_letter_code
_entity_poly.pdbx_strand_id
1 'polypeptide(L)'
;MAIREDFQRARTDREKETRRVEILDAAEALLLQSGNERFAVSALAANVGVSKSTVFLYFGNKEEMLLAIYERAFIRAFTQLGETLTPGMSGRAFCEAFIDSMINFPAMLMLRAQLARTIERNVALESMVSTKQRIFSTGQAVAEKMDRDMDLESGSGMRMLMALVNLTAGAVQADSLPYVDANALPEDIADLLHTVSIRNIFMSGAELIFCGATGRPFD
;
A
#
# COMPACT_ATOMS: atom_id res chain seq x y z
N MET A 1 22.16 -31.55 -24.74
CA MET A 1 21.33 -31.95 -23.57
C MET A 1 21.09 -30.75 -22.66
N ALA A 2 22.06 -29.97 -22.25
CA ALA A 2 21.91 -28.79 -21.35
C ALA A 2 20.87 -27.74 -21.81
N ILE A 3 20.85 -27.33 -23.08
CA ILE A 3 19.94 -26.31 -23.62
C ILE A 3 18.47 -26.73 -23.49
N ARG A 4 18.14 -28.02 -23.58
CA ARG A 4 16.76 -28.52 -23.48
C ARG A 4 16.28 -28.58 -22.02
N GLU A 5 17.18 -28.83 -21.09
CA GLU A 5 16.91 -28.80 -19.64
C GLU A 5 16.72 -27.36 -19.16
N ASP A 6 17.51 -26.40 -19.64
CA ASP A 6 17.34 -24.97 -19.35
C ASP A 6 16.01 -24.43 -19.88
N PHE A 7 15.57 -24.81 -21.08
CA PHE A 7 14.26 -24.42 -21.63
C PHE A 7 13.08 -25.02 -20.84
N GLN A 8 13.17 -26.29 -20.40
CA GLN A 8 12.14 -26.89 -19.56
C GLN A 8 12.09 -26.26 -18.19
N ARG A 9 13.22 -25.97 -17.57
CA ARG A 9 13.32 -25.30 -16.27
C ARG A 9 12.76 -23.88 -16.33
N ALA A 10 13.12 -23.08 -17.30
CA ALA A 10 12.59 -21.75 -17.52
C ALA A 10 11.08 -21.72 -17.76
N ARG A 11 10.54 -22.72 -18.49
CA ARG A 11 9.09 -22.88 -18.69
C ARG A 11 8.38 -23.19 -17.39
N THR A 12 8.91 -24.11 -16.57
CA THR A 12 8.34 -24.49 -15.27
C THR A 12 8.39 -23.32 -14.28
N ASP A 13 9.46 -22.54 -14.26
CA ASP A 13 9.58 -21.37 -13.39
C ASP A 13 8.60 -20.27 -13.79
N ARG A 14 8.40 -20.06 -15.09
CA ARG A 14 7.38 -19.11 -15.61
C ARG A 14 5.96 -19.57 -15.28
N GLU A 15 5.66 -20.85 -15.39
CA GLU A 15 4.35 -21.41 -15.02
C GLU A 15 4.09 -21.26 -13.52
N LYS A 16 5.11 -21.46 -12.67
CA LYS A 16 5.03 -21.22 -11.23
C LYS A 16 4.78 -19.75 -10.90
N GLU A 17 5.51 -18.83 -11.52
CA GLU A 17 5.31 -17.40 -11.28
C GLU A 17 3.94 -16.95 -11.74
N THR A 18 3.46 -17.38 -12.91
CA THR A 18 2.10 -17.11 -13.36
C THR A 18 1.06 -17.57 -12.33
N ARG A 19 1.21 -18.80 -11.83
CA ARG A 19 0.29 -19.34 -10.83
C ARG A 19 0.36 -18.59 -9.49
N ARG A 20 1.57 -18.15 -9.10
CA ARG A 20 1.78 -17.33 -7.91
C ARG A 20 1.03 -16.01 -8.02
N VAL A 21 1.10 -15.36 -9.17
CA VAL A 21 0.38 -14.11 -9.46
C VAL A 21 -1.13 -14.32 -9.41
N GLU A 22 -1.67 -15.36 -10.06
CA GLU A 22 -3.11 -15.69 -10.02
C GLU A 22 -3.63 -15.89 -8.59
N ILE A 23 -2.88 -16.62 -7.76
CA ILE A 23 -3.24 -16.82 -6.34
C ILE A 23 -3.20 -15.49 -5.59
N LEU A 24 -2.21 -14.65 -5.85
CA LEU A 24 -2.06 -13.34 -5.21
C LEU A 24 -3.17 -12.38 -5.62
N ASP A 25 -3.61 -12.41 -6.88
CA ASP A 25 -4.75 -11.60 -7.37
C ASP A 25 -6.05 -12.01 -6.68
N ALA A 26 -6.32 -13.30 -6.62
CA ALA A 26 -7.49 -13.82 -5.91
C ALA A 26 -7.44 -13.53 -4.41
N ALA A 27 -6.24 -13.57 -3.80
CA ALA A 27 -6.05 -13.26 -2.39
C ALA A 27 -6.32 -11.78 -2.10
N GLU A 28 -5.82 -10.87 -2.92
CA GLU A 28 -6.08 -9.43 -2.79
C GLU A 28 -7.59 -9.13 -2.96
N ALA A 29 -8.24 -9.70 -3.97
CA ALA A 29 -9.67 -9.54 -4.17
C ALA A 29 -10.49 -10.06 -2.97
N LEU A 30 -10.16 -11.23 -2.45
CA LEU A 30 -10.81 -11.79 -1.26
C LEU A 30 -10.57 -10.94 -0.01
N LEU A 31 -9.35 -10.42 0.18
CA LEU A 31 -9.01 -9.52 1.27
C LEU A 31 -9.87 -8.25 1.24
N LEU A 32 -10.00 -7.63 0.08
CA LEU A 32 -10.80 -6.41 -0.11
C LEU A 32 -12.30 -6.66 0.13
N GLN A 33 -12.78 -7.83 -0.25
CA GLN A 33 -14.19 -8.20 -0.06
C GLN A 33 -14.53 -8.55 1.40
N SER A 34 -13.68 -9.33 2.08
CA SER A 34 -13.98 -9.87 3.41
C SER A 34 -13.41 -9.06 4.57
N GLY A 35 -12.45 -8.18 4.30
CA GLY A 35 -11.60 -7.57 5.32
C GLY A 35 -10.57 -8.55 5.88
N ASN A 36 -9.52 -8.01 6.53
CA ASN A 36 -8.42 -8.85 6.99
C ASN A 36 -8.82 -9.83 8.12
N GLU A 37 -9.75 -9.46 8.98
CA GLU A 37 -10.21 -10.32 10.08
C GLU A 37 -10.87 -11.61 9.57
N ARG A 38 -11.63 -11.52 8.49
CA ARG A 38 -12.34 -12.65 7.88
C ARG A 38 -11.56 -13.33 6.76
N PHE A 39 -10.38 -12.82 6.41
CA PHE A 39 -9.55 -13.41 5.37
C PHE A 39 -9.07 -14.80 5.77
N ALA A 40 -9.52 -15.84 5.06
CA ALA A 40 -9.19 -17.23 5.31
C ALA A 40 -8.55 -17.89 4.09
N VAL A 41 -7.37 -18.50 4.28
CA VAL A 41 -6.64 -19.22 3.20
C VAL A 41 -7.44 -20.41 2.67
N SER A 42 -8.33 -21.01 3.47
CA SER A 42 -9.23 -22.07 3.00
C SER A 42 -10.25 -21.58 2.00
N ALA A 43 -10.82 -20.39 2.20
CA ALA A 43 -11.74 -19.77 1.24
C ALA A 43 -11.01 -19.37 -0.05
N LEU A 44 -9.79 -18.84 0.05
CA LEU A 44 -8.94 -18.57 -1.11
C LEU A 44 -8.66 -19.84 -1.90
N ALA A 45 -8.23 -20.92 -1.25
CA ALA A 45 -7.92 -22.18 -1.89
C ALA A 45 -9.12 -22.75 -2.67
N ALA A 46 -10.32 -22.68 -2.08
CA ALA A 46 -11.57 -23.06 -2.75
C ALA A 46 -11.86 -22.17 -3.97
N ASN A 47 -11.64 -20.85 -3.85
CA ASN A 47 -11.88 -19.89 -4.92
C ASN A 47 -10.97 -20.13 -6.15
N VAL A 48 -9.68 -20.45 -5.91
CA VAL A 48 -8.72 -20.70 -7.00
C VAL A 48 -8.65 -22.17 -7.44
N GLY A 49 -9.48 -23.05 -6.86
CA GLY A 49 -9.57 -24.46 -7.23
C GLY A 49 -8.34 -25.29 -6.88
N VAL A 50 -7.67 -25.02 -5.74
CA VAL A 50 -6.51 -25.76 -5.27
C VAL A 50 -6.65 -26.16 -3.80
N SER A 51 -5.75 -27.01 -3.29
CA SER A 51 -5.69 -27.30 -1.87
C SER A 51 -5.02 -26.17 -1.08
N LYS A 52 -5.33 -26.05 0.22
CA LYS A 52 -4.66 -25.10 1.13
C LYS A 52 -3.15 -25.34 1.18
N SER A 53 -2.71 -26.61 1.12
CA SER A 53 -1.29 -26.96 1.06
C SER A 53 -0.62 -26.45 -0.22
N THR A 54 -1.34 -26.48 -1.35
CA THR A 54 -0.84 -25.91 -2.61
C THR A 54 -0.63 -24.39 -2.48
N VAL A 55 -1.55 -23.65 -1.86
CA VAL A 55 -1.37 -22.20 -1.62
C VAL A 55 -0.10 -21.95 -0.80
N PHE A 56 0.14 -22.74 0.24
CA PHE A 56 1.34 -22.58 1.08
C PHE A 56 2.66 -22.97 0.41
N LEU A 57 2.63 -23.72 -0.69
CA LEU A 57 3.84 -23.93 -1.51
C LEU A 57 4.33 -22.63 -2.19
N TYR A 58 3.42 -21.67 -2.40
CA TYR A 58 3.75 -20.39 -3.03
C TYR A 58 4.06 -19.26 -2.02
N PHE A 59 3.48 -19.30 -0.80
CA PHE A 59 3.55 -18.20 0.15
C PHE A 59 3.97 -18.61 1.57
N GLY A 60 4.34 -19.85 1.80
CA GLY A 60 4.76 -20.34 3.11
C GLY A 60 3.66 -20.30 4.17
N ASN A 61 3.13 -19.13 4.51
CA ASN A 61 2.03 -18.92 5.45
C ASN A 61 1.11 -17.76 5.02
N LYS A 62 0.08 -17.46 5.84
CA LYS A 62 -0.87 -16.38 5.60
C LYS A 62 -0.17 -15.00 5.59
N GLU A 63 0.73 -14.80 6.51
CA GLU A 63 1.44 -13.53 6.72
C GLU A 63 2.40 -13.22 5.56
N GLU A 64 3.08 -14.23 5.02
CA GLU A 64 3.89 -14.11 3.79
C GLU A 64 3.04 -13.65 2.60
N MET A 65 1.83 -14.16 2.47
CA MET A 65 0.88 -13.75 1.43
C MET A 65 0.40 -12.31 1.64
N LEU A 66 0.03 -11.95 2.87
CA LEU A 66 -0.38 -10.57 3.21
C LEU A 66 0.76 -9.57 2.99
N LEU A 67 2.00 -9.95 3.31
CA LEU A 67 3.18 -9.15 3.03
C LEU A 67 3.36 -8.92 1.51
N ALA A 68 3.17 -9.97 0.70
CA ALA A 68 3.26 -9.88 -0.75
C ALA A 68 2.15 -9.00 -1.35
N ILE A 69 0.92 -9.05 -0.82
CA ILE A 69 -0.18 -8.15 -1.21
C ILE A 69 0.18 -6.70 -0.87
N TYR A 70 0.67 -6.46 0.37
CA TYR A 70 1.08 -5.12 0.80
C TYR A 70 2.18 -4.54 -0.08
N GLU A 71 3.24 -5.30 -0.34
CA GLU A 71 4.35 -4.91 -1.20
C GLU A 71 3.86 -4.52 -2.59
N ARG A 72 3.05 -5.38 -3.22
CA ARG A 72 2.52 -5.14 -4.57
C ARG A 72 1.67 -3.88 -4.63
N ALA A 73 0.78 -3.69 -3.67
CA ALA A 73 -0.07 -2.51 -3.58
C ALA A 73 0.76 -1.24 -3.36
N PHE A 74 1.80 -1.29 -2.50
CA PHE A 74 2.73 -0.20 -2.27
C PHE A 74 3.47 0.18 -3.56
N ILE A 75 4.06 -0.79 -4.25
CA ILE A 75 4.80 -0.54 -5.48
C ILE A 75 3.89 0.11 -6.54
N ARG A 76 2.67 -0.40 -6.72
CA ARG A 76 1.70 0.18 -7.66
C ARG A 76 1.32 1.61 -7.30
N ALA A 77 1.03 1.88 -6.03
CA ALA A 77 0.67 3.21 -5.55
C ALA A 77 1.80 4.24 -5.80
N PHE A 78 3.03 3.87 -5.45
CA PHE A 78 4.17 4.76 -5.62
C PHE A 78 4.61 4.90 -7.07
N THR A 79 4.45 3.87 -7.90
CA THR A 79 4.65 3.98 -9.35
C THR A 79 3.65 4.96 -9.96
N GLN A 80 2.37 4.83 -9.64
CA GLN A 80 1.33 5.77 -10.08
C GLN A 80 1.65 7.20 -9.64
N LEU A 81 2.02 7.40 -8.37
CA LEU A 81 2.44 8.71 -7.87
C LEU A 81 3.60 9.27 -8.68
N GLY A 82 4.65 8.47 -8.91
CA GLY A 82 5.82 8.88 -9.70
C GLY A 82 5.47 9.29 -11.14
N GLU A 83 4.50 8.61 -11.77
CA GLU A 83 4.02 8.93 -13.12
C GLU A 83 3.20 10.26 -13.14
N THR A 84 2.54 10.60 -12.05
CA THR A 84 1.73 11.81 -11.93
C THR A 84 2.57 13.06 -11.66
N LEU A 85 3.77 12.92 -11.07
CA LEU A 85 4.66 14.04 -10.77
C LEU A 85 5.13 14.75 -12.03
N THR A 86 4.97 16.08 -12.06
CA THR A 86 5.43 16.95 -13.15
C THR A 86 6.19 18.16 -12.59
N PRO A 87 7.18 18.70 -13.34
CA PRO A 87 7.89 19.89 -12.93
C PRO A 87 6.95 21.08 -12.67
N GLY A 88 7.14 21.77 -11.55
CA GLY A 88 6.35 22.92 -11.18
C GLY A 88 4.96 22.61 -10.60
N MET A 89 4.68 21.35 -10.29
CA MET A 89 3.43 20.95 -9.60
C MET A 89 3.28 21.70 -8.27
N SER A 90 2.08 22.25 -7.99
CA SER A 90 1.81 22.91 -6.70
C SER A 90 1.76 21.90 -5.54
N GLY A 91 1.92 22.41 -4.32
CA GLY A 91 1.84 21.57 -3.12
C GLY A 91 0.50 20.86 -3.00
N ARG A 92 -0.59 21.58 -3.27
CA ARG A 92 -1.95 21.03 -3.27
C ARG A 92 -2.10 19.90 -4.28
N ALA A 93 -1.73 20.14 -5.54
CA ALA A 93 -1.83 19.13 -6.60
C ALA A 93 -0.99 17.86 -6.29
N PHE A 94 0.21 18.05 -5.72
CA PHE A 94 1.03 16.94 -5.26
C PHE A 94 0.36 16.14 -4.15
N CYS A 95 -0.17 16.80 -3.11
CA CYS A 95 -0.81 16.11 -1.99
C CYS A 95 -2.11 15.42 -2.40
N GLU A 96 -2.88 16.00 -3.35
CA GLU A 96 -4.04 15.36 -3.96
C GLU A 96 -3.64 14.10 -4.75
N ALA A 97 -2.62 14.19 -5.60
CA ALA A 97 -2.09 13.04 -6.33
C ALA A 97 -1.57 11.95 -5.39
N PHE A 98 -0.92 12.34 -4.28
CA PHE A 98 -0.44 11.43 -3.27
C PHE A 98 -1.60 10.65 -2.63
N ILE A 99 -2.60 11.36 -2.08
CA ILE A 99 -3.71 10.67 -1.41
C ILE A 99 -4.54 9.82 -2.37
N ASP A 100 -4.72 10.27 -3.62
CA ASP A 100 -5.40 9.49 -4.65
C ASP A 100 -4.65 8.19 -4.95
N SER A 101 -3.32 8.24 -5.07
CA SER A 101 -2.52 7.04 -5.29
C SER A 101 -2.61 6.07 -4.10
N MET A 102 -2.78 6.56 -2.86
CA MET A 102 -2.98 5.70 -1.69
C MET A 102 -4.38 5.06 -1.66
N ILE A 103 -5.43 5.83 -1.94
CA ILE A 103 -6.82 5.36 -1.92
C ILE A 103 -7.10 4.36 -3.05
N ASN A 104 -6.45 4.51 -4.21
CA ASN A 104 -6.59 3.59 -5.35
C ASN A 104 -6.04 2.17 -5.06
N PHE A 105 -5.24 2.01 -4.00
CA PHE A 105 -4.71 0.71 -3.58
C PHE A 105 -5.09 0.38 -2.13
N PRO A 106 -6.38 0.14 -1.86
CA PRO A 106 -6.91 0.01 -0.50
C PRO A 106 -6.31 -1.16 0.29
N ALA A 107 -5.83 -2.22 -0.37
CA ALA A 107 -5.15 -3.32 0.30
C ALA A 107 -3.90 -2.85 1.08
N MET A 108 -3.17 -1.85 0.56
CA MET A 108 -2.04 -1.26 1.26
C MET A 108 -2.49 -0.57 2.56
N LEU A 109 -3.56 0.22 2.50
CA LEU A 109 -4.09 0.94 3.65
C LEU A 109 -4.61 -0.04 4.72
N MET A 110 -5.37 -1.07 4.30
CA MET A 110 -5.91 -2.11 5.20
C MET A 110 -4.81 -2.87 5.95
N LEU A 111 -3.71 -3.19 5.28
CA LEU A 111 -2.62 -3.99 5.86
C LEU A 111 -1.61 -3.15 6.65
N ARG A 112 -1.53 -1.84 6.39
CA ARG A 112 -0.54 -0.95 7.01
C ARG A 112 -0.57 -0.98 8.54
N ALA A 113 -1.76 -0.93 9.13
CA ALA A 113 -1.91 -0.95 10.60
C ALA A 113 -1.44 -2.25 11.24
N GLN A 114 -1.45 -3.35 10.49
CA GLN A 114 -1.10 -4.69 10.98
C GLN A 114 0.32 -5.11 10.61
N LEU A 115 0.98 -4.35 9.72
CA LEU A 115 2.26 -4.75 9.16
C LEU A 115 3.30 -5.07 10.26
N ALA A 116 3.64 -4.11 11.09
CA ALA A 116 4.64 -4.28 12.15
C ALA A 116 4.14 -5.13 13.35
N ARG A 117 2.83 -5.15 13.60
CA ARG A 117 2.26 -5.81 14.79
C ARG A 117 2.09 -7.31 14.61
N THR A 118 1.68 -7.74 13.44
CA THR A 118 1.29 -9.13 13.17
C THR A 118 2.04 -9.72 11.98
N ILE A 119 2.04 -9.04 10.82
CA ILE A 119 2.56 -9.60 9.57
C ILE A 119 4.08 -9.82 9.68
N GLU A 120 4.85 -8.78 9.94
CA GLU A 120 6.32 -8.83 9.97
C GLU A 120 6.89 -9.75 11.05
N ARG A 121 6.12 -10.04 12.10
CA ARG A 121 6.56 -10.96 13.18
C ARG A 121 6.45 -12.44 12.81
N ASN A 122 5.66 -12.77 11.79
CA ASN A 122 5.32 -14.12 11.42
C ASN A 122 5.82 -14.49 10.00
N VAL A 123 6.67 -13.67 9.40
CA VAL A 123 7.31 -13.94 8.11
C VAL A 123 8.78 -14.25 8.29
N ALA A 124 9.37 -14.95 7.31
CA ALA A 124 10.79 -15.22 7.30
C ALA A 124 11.59 -13.91 7.20
N LEU A 125 12.71 -13.82 7.92
CA LEU A 125 13.56 -12.61 7.92
C LEU A 125 14.00 -12.23 6.51
N GLU A 126 14.34 -13.21 5.68
CA GLU A 126 14.75 -12.98 4.29
C GLU A 126 13.63 -12.35 3.46
N SER A 127 12.39 -12.85 3.58
CA SER A 127 11.21 -12.28 2.93
C SER A 127 10.95 -10.84 3.38
N MET A 128 11.03 -10.58 4.68
CA MET A 128 10.85 -9.26 5.24
C MET A 128 11.92 -8.28 4.71
N VAL A 129 13.19 -8.67 4.74
CA VAL A 129 14.31 -7.82 4.29
C VAL A 129 14.17 -7.50 2.80
N SER A 130 13.93 -8.53 1.97
CA SER A 130 13.79 -8.33 0.52
C SER A 130 12.58 -7.46 0.16
N THR A 131 11.44 -7.61 0.85
CA THR A 131 10.28 -6.74 0.70
C THR A 131 10.60 -5.30 1.10
N LYS A 132 11.23 -5.08 2.26
CA LYS A 132 11.62 -3.73 2.70
C LYS A 132 12.59 -3.05 1.74
N GLN A 133 13.52 -3.79 1.16
CA GLN A 133 14.45 -3.27 0.14
C GLN A 133 13.71 -2.80 -1.11
N ARG A 134 12.73 -3.58 -1.62
CA ARG A 134 11.94 -3.20 -2.80
C ARG A 134 11.02 -2.00 -2.51
N ILE A 135 10.36 -1.97 -1.35
CA ILE A 135 9.55 -0.84 -0.90
C ILE A 135 10.41 0.43 -0.79
N PHE A 136 11.58 0.31 -0.14
CA PHE A 136 12.48 1.44 0.05
C PHE A 136 13.01 1.98 -1.28
N SER A 137 13.48 1.10 -2.18
CA SER A 137 13.97 1.53 -3.50
C SER A 137 12.89 2.20 -4.35
N THR A 138 11.63 1.71 -4.28
CA THR A 138 10.50 2.35 -4.97
C THR A 138 10.21 3.74 -4.38
N GLY A 139 10.17 3.87 -3.06
CA GLY A 139 9.99 5.15 -2.38
C GLY A 139 11.12 6.14 -2.66
N GLN A 140 12.36 5.64 -2.70
CA GLN A 140 13.53 6.46 -3.01
C GLN A 140 13.48 7.04 -4.44
N ALA A 141 13.08 6.23 -5.42
CA ALA A 141 12.95 6.70 -6.80
C ALA A 141 11.92 7.83 -6.93
N VAL A 142 10.78 7.73 -6.22
CA VAL A 142 9.77 8.80 -6.17
C VAL A 142 10.30 10.03 -5.43
N ALA A 143 10.99 9.85 -4.30
CA ALA A 143 11.57 10.94 -3.52
C ALA A 143 12.61 11.74 -4.32
N GLU A 144 13.49 11.05 -5.04
CA GLU A 144 14.48 11.69 -5.92
C GLU A 144 13.82 12.45 -7.09
N LYS A 145 12.70 11.92 -7.62
CA LYS A 145 11.90 12.63 -8.61
C LYS A 145 11.25 13.87 -8.02
N MET A 146 10.73 13.79 -6.79
CA MET A 146 10.21 14.97 -6.06
C MET A 146 11.28 16.03 -5.86
N ASP A 147 12.48 15.65 -5.40
CA ASP A 147 13.59 16.60 -5.20
C ASP A 147 13.89 17.37 -6.50
N ARG A 148 13.91 16.68 -7.65
CA ARG A 148 14.17 17.30 -8.96
C ARG A 148 13.01 18.15 -9.48
N ASP A 149 11.80 17.56 -9.53
CA ASP A 149 10.66 18.16 -10.23
C ASP A 149 10.01 19.30 -9.43
N MET A 150 10.16 19.26 -8.12
CA MET A 150 9.66 20.28 -7.19
C MET A 150 10.76 21.22 -6.70
N ASP A 151 11.98 21.10 -7.21
CA ASP A 151 13.15 21.93 -6.85
C ASP A 151 13.35 21.99 -5.31
N LEU A 152 13.46 20.81 -4.69
CA LEU A 152 13.70 20.64 -3.26
C LEU A 152 15.18 20.39 -2.99
N GLU A 153 15.61 20.67 -1.75
CA GLU A 153 16.91 20.22 -1.28
C GLU A 153 16.97 18.68 -1.29
N SER A 154 18.12 18.14 -1.69
CA SER A 154 18.35 16.69 -1.74
C SER A 154 17.96 16.00 -0.43
N GLY A 155 17.14 14.96 -0.53
CA GLY A 155 16.61 14.19 0.60
C GLY A 155 15.36 14.79 1.27
N SER A 156 14.90 15.97 0.85
CA SER A 156 13.66 16.56 1.38
C SER A 156 12.44 15.79 0.92
N GLY A 157 12.43 15.31 -0.32
CA GLY A 157 11.38 14.45 -0.87
C GLY A 157 11.19 13.19 -0.04
N MET A 158 12.26 12.52 0.37
CA MET A 158 12.15 11.34 1.24
C MET A 158 11.57 11.67 2.61
N ARG A 159 12.02 12.76 3.24
CA ARG A 159 11.48 13.20 4.54
C ARG A 159 9.98 13.51 4.44
N MET A 160 9.58 14.22 3.40
CA MET A 160 8.19 14.57 3.14
C MET A 160 7.34 13.32 2.85
N LEU A 161 7.82 12.42 1.98
CA LEU A 161 7.14 11.14 1.71
C LEU A 161 6.91 10.32 2.96
N MET A 162 7.91 10.17 3.82
CA MET A 162 7.76 9.43 5.08
C MET A 162 6.74 10.09 6.01
N ALA A 163 6.71 11.43 6.10
CA ALA A 163 5.73 12.15 6.89
C ALA A 163 4.31 11.95 6.36
N LEU A 164 4.11 12.05 5.03
CA LEU A 164 2.81 11.85 4.38
C LEU A 164 2.30 10.40 4.49
N VAL A 165 3.18 9.41 4.36
CA VAL A 165 2.82 7.99 4.58
C VAL A 165 2.34 7.75 6.02
N ASN A 166 2.98 8.37 7.01
CA ASN A 166 2.55 8.24 8.41
C ASN A 166 1.26 9.01 8.69
N LEU A 167 1.09 10.20 8.10
CA LEU A 167 -0.16 10.96 8.16
C LEU A 167 -1.33 10.16 7.57
N THR A 168 -1.12 9.52 6.41
CA THR A 168 -2.16 8.66 5.79
C THR A 168 -2.55 7.51 6.71
N ALA A 169 -1.60 6.87 7.39
CA ALA A 169 -1.90 5.80 8.33
C ALA A 169 -2.76 6.29 9.51
N GLY A 170 -2.48 7.49 10.02
CA GLY A 170 -3.31 8.14 11.05
C GLY A 170 -4.70 8.52 10.54
N ALA A 171 -4.79 9.07 9.33
CA ALA A 171 -6.06 9.44 8.72
C ALA A 171 -6.98 8.23 8.47
N VAL A 172 -6.42 7.10 7.99
CA VAL A 172 -7.17 5.83 7.86
C VAL A 172 -7.70 5.34 9.19
N GLN A 173 -6.89 5.44 10.25
CA GLN A 173 -7.31 4.99 11.58
C GLN A 173 -8.41 5.88 12.17
N ALA A 174 -8.38 7.18 11.91
CA ALA A 174 -9.41 8.12 12.34
C ALA A 174 -10.73 7.96 11.58
N ASP A 175 -10.68 7.62 10.29
CA ASP A 175 -11.87 7.33 9.46
C ASP A 175 -12.49 5.95 9.77
N SER A 176 -11.75 5.07 10.45
CA SER A 176 -12.20 3.75 10.88
C SER A 176 -13.02 3.81 12.19
N LEU A 177 -14.02 4.69 12.26
CA LEU A 177 -14.91 4.74 13.40
C LEU A 177 -15.75 3.45 13.47
N PRO A 178 -16.08 2.97 14.69
CA PRO A 178 -16.95 1.80 14.84
C PRO A 178 -18.27 2.07 14.12
N TYR A 179 -18.86 1.02 13.54
CA TYR A 179 -20.10 1.07 12.80
C TYR A 179 -21.20 1.62 13.71
N VAL A 180 -21.39 2.93 13.69
CA VAL A 180 -22.48 3.61 14.40
C VAL A 180 -23.48 4.01 13.34
N ASP A 181 -24.76 3.64 13.54
CA ASP A 181 -25.83 4.13 12.69
C ASP A 181 -25.85 5.67 12.76
N ALA A 182 -25.49 6.33 11.66
CA ALA A 182 -25.43 7.79 11.59
C ALA A 182 -26.78 8.43 11.97
N ASN A 183 -27.91 7.72 11.74
CA ASN A 183 -29.24 8.18 12.12
C ASN A 183 -29.52 8.10 13.63
N ALA A 184 -28.69 7.38 14.38
CA ALA A 184 -28.80 7.27 15.84
C ALA A 184 -27.93 8.30 16.59
N LEU A 185 -27.13 9.11 15.85
CA LEU A 185 -26.25 10.10 16.44
C LEU A 185 -26.92 11.47 16.58
N PRO A 186 -26.58 12.25 17.62
CA PRO A 186 -26.88 13.67 17.64
C PRO A 186 -26.37 14.39 16.40
N GLU A 187 -27.11 15.40 15.92
CA GLU A 187 -26.82 16.10 14.65
C GLU A 187 -25.41 16.70 14.64
N ASP A 188 -24.97 17.31 15.74
CA ASP A 188 -23.62 17.87 15.91
C ASP A 188 -22.50 16.82 15.80
N ILE A 189 -22.75 15.60 16.26
CA ILE A 189 -21.82 14.48 16.15
C ILE A 189 -21.84 13.90 14.73
N ALA A 190 -23.00 13.79 14.10
CA ALA A 190 -23.13 13.34 12.72
C ALA A 190 -22.38 14.30 11.77
N ASP A 191 -22.54 15.62 11.94
CA ASP A 191 -21.83 16.65 11.17
C ASP A 191 -20.32 16.58 11.38
N LEU A 192 -19.87 16.39 12.63
CA LEU A 192 -18.45 16.20 12.92
C LEU A 192 -17.90 14.97 12.19
N LEU A 193 -18.62 13.85 12.19
CA LEU A 193 -18.21 12.63 11.51
C LEU A 193 -18.19 12.78 9.97
N HIS A 194 -19.09 13.56 9.39
CA HIS A 194 -19.07 13.89 7.96
C HIS A 194 -17.84 14.71 7.56
N THR A 195 -17.27 15.52 8.45
CA THR A 195 -16.02 16.24 8.19
C THR A 195 -14.77 15.37 8.35
N VAL A 196 -14.86 14.28 9.10
CA VAL A 196 -13.78 13.31 9.35
C VAL A 196 -13.74 12.29 8.22
N SER A 197 -13.16 12.65 7.07
CA SER A 197 -12.82 11.71 6.01
C SER A 197 -11.31 11.58 5.90
N ILE A 198 -10.84 10.41 5.45
CA ILE A 198 -9.40 10.17 5.21
C ILE A 198 -8.78 11.30 4.39
N ARG A 199 -9.47 11.79 3.36
CA ARG A 199 -9.00 12.86 2.48
C ARG A 199 -8.91 14.20 3.22
N ASN A 200 -9.93 14.59 3.98
CA ASN A 200 -9.95 15.87 4.69
C ASN A 200 -8.88 15.94 5.78
N ILE A 201 -8.76 14.87 6.58
CA ILE A 201 -7.72 14.75 7.61
C ILE A 201 -6.34 14.80 6.97
N PHE A 202 -6.14 14.02 5.89
CA PHE A 202 -4.87 13.99 5.18
C PHE A 202 -4.52 15.37 4.61
N MET A 203 -5.41 16.01 3.85
CA MET A 203 -5.11 17.28 3.17
C MET A 203 -4.77 18.40 4.16
N SER A 204 -5.49 18.48 5.29
CA SER A 204 -5.20 19.46 6.35
C SER A 204 -3.80 19.28 6.94
N GLY A 205 -3.37 18.05 7.23
CA GLY A 205 -2.03 17.77 7.73
C GLY A 205 -0.94 17.87 6.65
N ALA A 206 -1.27 17.49 5.42
CA ALA A 206 -0.34 17.53 4.28
C ALA A 206 0.06 18.96 3.91
N GLU A 207 -0.86 19.92 4.00
CA GLU A 207 -0.57 21.34 3.84
C GLU A 207 0.53 21.80 4.82
N LEU A 208 0.38 21.49 6.12
CA LEU A 208 1.36 21.84 7.14
C LEU A 208 2.73 21.19 6.87
N ILE A 209 2.72 19.91 6.47
CA ILE A 209 3.95 19.18 6.12
C ILE A 209 4.62 19.80 4.91
N PHE A 210 3.87 20.09 3.85
CA PHE A 210 4.41 20.67 2.63
C PHE A 210 4.99 22.05 2.87
N CYS A 211 4.22 22.98 3.46
CA CYS A 211 4.68 24.34 3.77
C CYS A 211 5.89 24.33 4.70
N GLY A 212 5.89 23.48 5.73
CA GLY A 212 7.00 23.33 6.66
C GLY A 212 8.27 22.74 6.03
N ALA A 213 8.12 21.83 5.09
CA ALA A 213 9.25 21.17 4.41
C ALA A 213 9.86 22.05 3.30
N THR A 214 9.08 22.90 2.63
CA THR A 214 9.48 23.63 1.43
C THR A 214 9.63 25.13 1.64
N GLY A 215 9.00 25.69 2.66
CA GLY A 215 8.86 27.14 2.85
C GLY A 215 7.99 27.82 1.79
N ARG A 216 7.24 27.05 0.98
CA ARG A 216 6.44 27.51 -0.15
C ARG A 216 4.95 27.51 0.20
N PRO A 217 4.11 28.35 -0.47
CA PRO A 217 2.68 28.25 -0.35
C PRO A 217 2.18 26.89 -0.87
N PHE A 218 1.03 26.47 -0.38
CA PHE A 218 0.44 25.17 -0.73
C PHE A 218 -0.25 25.19 -2.11
N ASP A 219 -0.80 26.32 -2.48
CA ASP A 219 -1.52 26.57 -3.75
C ASP A 219 -0.59 26.93 -4.90
#